data_75262798400b529ef10ca8c7f91dcf01
#
_entry.id   75262798400b529ef10ca8c7f91dcf01
#
_cell.length_a   1.000
_cell.length_b   1.000
_cell.length_c   1.000
_cell.angle_alpha   90.00
_cell.angle_beta   90.00
_cell.angle_gamma   90.00
#
_symmetry.space_group_name_H-M   'P 1'
#
loop_
_entity.id
_entity.type
_entity.pdbx_description
1 polymer ?
#
loop_
_entity_poly.entity_id
_entity_poly.type
_entity_poly.pdbx_seq_one_letter_code
_entity_poly.pdbx_strand_id
1 'polypeptide(L)'
;MDKVFVQGLEVLTTIGVYEWEKGIRQKIRFDLEMGYDTKPAALGDDIGQALDYAALSRKVCAYAEQNHVELVETMAEHIAQLILAEFPVKSVRVRLTKPGAVPNAAGVGVEIERFARANGVS
;
A
#
# COMPACT_ATOMS: atom_id res chain seq x y z
N MET A 1 -5.55 -5.44 17.71
CA MET A 1 -4.47 -4.46 17.53
C MET A 1 -5.00 -3.23 16.85
N ASP A 2 -4.49 -2.07 17.24
CA ASP A 2 -4.87 -0.82 16.61
C ASP A 2 -4.42 -0.78 15.15
N LYS A 3 -5.08 0.04 14.37
CA LYS A 3 -4.76 0.24 12.97
C LYS A 3 -4.51 1.71 12.70
N VAL A 4 -3.42 2.00 11.97
CA VAL A 4 -3.25 3.28 11.30
C VAL A 4 -3.57 3.03 9.84
N PHE A 5 -4.36 3.89 9.23
CA PHE A 5 -4.76 3.65 7.84
C PHE A 5 -4.57 4.88 6.97
N VAL A 6 -4.36 4.63 5.69
CA VAL A 6 -4.33 5.63 4.63
C VAL A 6 -5.39 5.22 3.63
N GLN A 7 -6.33 6.12 3.37
CA GLN A 7 -7.50 5.81 2.57
C GLN A 7 -7.49 6.60 1.27
N GLY A 8 -7.68 5.89 0.16
CA GLY A 8 -7.84 6.53 -1.14
C GLY A 8 -6.58 7.19 -1.69
N LEU A 9 -5.41 6.60 -1.44
CA LEU A 9 -4.14 7.11 -1.95
C LEU A 9 -4.05 6.80 -3.45
N GLU A 10 -4.09 7.84 -4.28
CA GLU A 10 -4.11 7.69 -5.73
C GLU A 10 -2.73 7.91 -6.34
N VAL A 11 -2.38 7.05 -7.29
CA VAL A 11 -1.09 7.09 -7.97
C VAL A 11 -1.31 6.84 -9.46
N LEU A 12 -0.57 7.56 -10.31
CA LEU A 12 -0.53 7.28 -11.74
C LEU A 12 0.67 6.38 -12.02
N THR A 13 0.42 5.24 -12.64
CA THR A 13 1.48 4.29 -13.00
C THR A 13 1.10 3.51 -14.24
N THR A 14 2.07 2.82 -14.81
CA THR A 14 1.83 1.90 -15.92
C THR A 14 1.66 0.51 -15.35
N ILE A 15 0.47 -0.07 -15.54
CA ILE A 15 0.12 -1.38 -15.00
C ILE A 15 -0.89 -2.05 -15.93
N GLY A 16 -0.65 -3.32 -16.27
CA GLY A 16 -1.56 -4.10 -17.10
C GLY A 16 -0.84 -5.07 -18.00
N VAL A 17 -1.59 -6.06 -18.48
CA VAL A 17 -1.05 -7.12 -19.35
C VAL A 17 -1.22 -6.81 -20.84
N TYR A 18 -2.17 -5.96 -21.20
CA TYR A 18 -2.42 -5.62 -22.60
C TYR A 18 -1.38 -4.63 -23.13
N GLU A 19 -1.02 -4.77 -24.41
CA GLU A 19 -0.01 -3.90 -25.03
C GLU A 19 -0.38 -2.42 -24.94
N TRP A 20 -1.66 -2.08 -25.10
CA TRP A 20 -2.09 -0.69 -25.00
C TRP A 20 -1.94 -0.12 -23.59
N GLU A 21 -1.99 -0.98 -22.56
CA GLU A 21 -1.80 -0.56 -21.17
C GLU A 21 -0.33 -0.23 -20.89
N LYS A 22 0.59 -0.84 -21.60
CA LYS A 22 2.03 -0.66 -21.35
C LYS A 22 2.56 0.69 -21.81
N GLY A 23 1.82 1.38 -22.66
CA GLY A 23 2.22 2.68 -23.17
C GLY A 23 1.56 3.88 -22.49
N ILE A 24 0.72 3.66 -21.49
CA ILE A 24 -0.02 4.73 -20.83
C ILE A 24 0.12 4.67 -19.32
N ARG A 25 -0.22 5.79 -18.67
CA ARG A 25 -0.34 5.83 -17.21
C ARG A 25 -1.81 5.71 -16.84
N GLN A 26 -2.08 4.91 -15.82
CA GLN A 26 -3.41 4.70 -15.29
C GLN A 26 -3.43 5.05 -13.82
N LYS A 27 -4.58 5.51 -13.35
CA LYS A 27 -4.77 5.77 -11.92
C LYS A 27 -5.05 4.45 -11.22
N ILE A 28 -4.33 4.20 -10.13
CA ILE A 28 -4.66 3.15 -9.19
C ILE A 28 -4.85 3.78 -7.82
N ARG A 29 -5.58 3.10 -6.96
CA ARG A 29 -5.88 3.59 -5.62
C ARG A 29 -5.47 2.55 -4.60
N PHE A 30 -4.79 3.01 -3.56
CA PHE A 30 -4.44 2.17 -2.43
C PHE A 30 -5.26 2.56 -1.21
N ASP A 31 -5.78 1.56 -0.53
CA ASP A 31 -6.27 1.69 0.84
C ASP A 31 -5.39 0.79 1.69
N LEU A 32 -4.72 1.39 2.67
CA LEU A 32 -3.70 0.72 3.48
C LEU A 32 -4.12 0.72 4.93
N GLU A 33 -3.99 -0.43 5.60
CA GLU A 33 -4.17 -0.53 7.05
C GLU A 33 -2.95 -1.18 7.64
N MET A 34 -2.31 -0.49 8.60
CA MET A 34 -1.11 -0.97 9.27
C MET A 34 -1.44 -1.29 10.71
N GLY A 35 -1.14 -2.52 11.14
CA GLY A 35 -1.23 -2.91 12.53
C GLY A 35 -0.11 -2.25 13.32
N TYR A 36 -0.46 -1.35 14.25
CA TYR A 36 0.49 -0.54 14.98
C TYR A 36 -0.11 -0.16 16.32
N ASP A 37 0.68 -0.27 17.39
CA ASP A 37 0.23 0.13 18.71
C ASP A 37 0.29 1.65 18.82
N THR A 38 -0.88 2.30 18.78
CA THR A 38 -0.98 3.76 18.80
C THR A 38 -0.95 4.34 20.21
N LYS A 39 -1.02 3.51 21.25
CA LYS A 39 -1.16 3.96 22.63
C LYS A 39 0.03 4.79 23.13
N PRO A 40 1.29 4.37 22.89
CA PRO A 40 2.43 5.18 23.35
C PRO A 40 2.42 6.59 22.80
N ALA A 41 2.11 6.77 21.51
CA ALA A 41 2.01 8.11 20.91
C ALA A 41 0.88 8.91 21.53
N ALA A 42 -0.27 8.27 21.76
CA ALA A 42 -1.46 8.92 22.31
C ALA A 42 -1.26 9.38 23.75
N LEU A 43 -0.62 8.57 24.57
CA LEU A 43 -0.44 8.90 26.00
C LEU A 43 0.44 10.12 26.22
N GLY A 44 1.47 10.32 25.40
CA GLY A 44 2.39 11.44 25.54
C GLY A 44 2.19 12.54 24.51
N ASP A 45 1.24 12.38 23.59
CA ASP A 45 1.10 13.26 22.43
C ASP A 45 2.46 13.41 21.73
N ASP A 46 3.13 12.28 21.50
CA ASP A 46 4.52 12.22 21.09
C ASP A 46 4.65 11.72 19.65
N ILE A 47 5.02 12.61 18.74
CA ILE A 47 5.21 12.30 17.33
C ILE A 47 6.32 11.24 17.11
N GLY A 48 7.30 11.19 18.01
CA GLY A 48 8.38 10.21 17.92
C GLY A 48 7.92 8.78 18.14
N GLN A 49 6.74 8.60 18.75
CA GLN A 49 6.15 7.28 18.98
C GLN A 49 5.07 6.94 17.94
N ALA A 50 4.75 7.87 17.05
CA ALA A 50 3.71 7.68 16.04
C ALA A 50 4.28 7.02 14.79
N LEU A 51 3.42 6.30 14.07
CA LEU A 51 3.76 5.83 12.73
C LEU A 51 3.71 7.01 11.76
N ASP A 52 4.80 7.24 11.04
CA ASP A 52 4.89 8.32 10.05
C ASP A 52 4.17 7.91 8.77
N TYR A 53 2.85 8.08 8.77
CA TYR A 53 2.03 7.71 7.60
C TYR A 53 2.28 8.64 6.40
N ALA A 54 2.77 9.84 6.61
CA ALA A 54 3.12 10.75 5.52
C ALA A 54 4.34 10.22 4.76
N ALA A 55 5.38 9.80 5.48
CA ALA A 55 6.56 9.19 4.86
C ALA A 55 6.19 7.87 4.18
N LEU A 56 5.35 7.08 4.82
CA LEU A 56 4.87 5.81 4.27
C LEU A 56 4.13 6.04 2.94
N SER A 57 3.24 7.01 2.91
CA SER A 57 2.48 7.33 1.69
C SER A 57 3.40 7.80 0.56
N ARG A 58 4.40 8.63 0.87
CA ARG A 58 5.38 9.06 -0.12
C ARG A 58 6.17 7.89 -0.70
N LYS A 59 6.59 6.95 0.15
CA LYS A 59 7.31 5.75 -0.30
C LYS A 59 6.47 4.89 -1.22
N VAL A 60 5.21 4.67 -0.86
CA VAL A 60 4.28 3.89 -1.67
C VAL A 60 4.07 4.54 -3.03
N CYS A 61 3.80 5.84 -3.06
CA CYS A 61 3.61 6.56 -4.31
C CYS A 61 4.85 6.49 -5.19
N ALA A 62 6.02 6.75 -4.62
CA ALA A 62 7.27 6.73 -5.38
C ALA A 62 7.54 5.35 -5.98
N TYR A 63 7.33 4.31 -5.19
CA TYR A 63 7.52 2.93 -5.67
C TYR A 63 6.58 2.62 -6.83
N ALA A 64 5.29 2.90 -6.67
CA ALA A 64 4.29 2.59 -7.68
C ALA A 64 4.51 3.36 -8.98
N GLU A 65 4.95 4.62 -8.87
CA GLU A 65 5.24 5.45 -10.07
C GLU A 65 6.45 4.94 -10.84
N GLN A 66 7.44 4.37 -10.16
CA GLN A 66 8.71 3.99 -10.75
C GLN A 66 8.83 2.54 -11.16
N ASN A 67 7.92 1.68 -10.68
CA ASN A 67 8.00 0.24 -10.91
C ASN A 67 6.77 -0.24 -11.66
N HIS A 68 6.95 -0.53 -12.94
CA HIS A 68 5.87 -0.97 -13.80
C HIS A 68 5.74 -2.49 -13.74
N VAL A 69 4.53 -2.98 -13.47
CA VAL A 69 4.23 -4.40 -13.41
C VAL A 69 2.99 -4.68 -14.25
N GLU A 70 2.76 -5.95 -14.54
CA GLU A 70 1.59 -6.34 -15.33
C GLU A 70 0.36 -6.56 -14.44
N LEU A 71 0.55 -7.15 -13.27
CA LEU A 71 -0.57 -7.59 -12.44
C LEU A 71 -0.74 -6.69 -11.21
N VAL A 72 -2.00 -6.40 -10.87
CA VAL A 72 -2.31 -5.69 -9.62
C VAL A 72 -1.86 -6.50 -8.40
N GLU A 73 -1.92 -7.83 -8.50
CA GLU A 73 -1.42 -8.74 -7.45
C GLU A 73 0.07 -8.52 -7.17
N THR A 74 0.86 -8.35 -8.22
CA THR A 74 2.30 -8.10 -8.09
C THR A 74 2.55 -6.77 -7.39
N MET A 75 1.85 -5.72 -7.81
CA MET A 75 2.00 -4.41 -7.19
C MET A 75 1.61 -4.46 -5.71
N ALA A 76 0.47 -5.07 -5.40
CA ALA A 76 0.00 -5.17 -4.01
C ALA A 76 1.02 -5.89 -3.13
N GLU A 77 1.59 -7.00 -3.61
CA GLU A 77 2.60 -7.73 -2.84
C GLU A 77 3.85 -6.90 -2.61
N HIS A 78 4.33 -6.22 -3.65
CA HIS A 78 5.52 -5.36 -3.53
C HIS A 78 5.29 -4.23 -2.52
N ILE A 79 4.12 -3.61 -2.53
CA ILE A 79 3.80 -2.53 -1.59
C ILE A 79 3.73 -3.08 -0.16
N ALA A 80 3.11 -4.24 0.04
CA ALA A 80 3.06 -4.86 1.36
C ALA A 80 4.46 -5.13 1.91
N GLN A 81 5.34 -5.70 1.10
CA GLN A 81 6.70 -6.01 1.51
C GLN A 81 7.52 -4.75 1.78
N LEU A 82 7.34 -3.71 0.96
CA LEU A 82 7.99 -2.41 1.16
C LEU A 82 7.63 -1.84 2.54
N ILE A 83 6.36 -1.84 2.88
CA ILE A 83 5.88 -1.29 4.16
C ILE A 83 6.43 -2.10 5.33
N LEU A 84 6.39 -3.44 5.24
CA LEU A 84 6.89 -4.30 6.31
C LEU A 84 8.40 -4.16 6.50
N ALA A 85 9.15 -3.91 5.42
CA ALA A 85 10.60 -3.78 5.49
C ALA A 85 11.05 -2.42 6.05
N GLU A 86 10.32 -1.35 5.77
CA GLU A 86 10.80 0.01 6.05
C GLU A 86 10.09 0.71 7.20
N PHE A 87 9.01 0.14 7.72
CA PHE A 87 8.25 0.76 8.80
C PHE A 87 7.99 -0.23 9.93
N PRO A 88 7.94 0.24 11.18
CA PRO A 88 7.83 -0.65 12.35
C PRO A 88 6.37 -1.07 12.60
N VAL A 89 5.76 -1.69 11.62
CA VAL A 89 4.38 -2.17 11.71
C VAL A 89 4.34 -3.67 11.92
N LYS A 90 3.27 -4.16 12.56
CA LYS A 90 3.09 -5.58 12.84
C LYS A 90 2.44 -6.31 11.67
N SER A 91 1.64 -5.60 10.91
CA SER A 91 0.91 -6.15 9.78
C SER A 91 0.57 -5.04 8.81
N VAL A 92 0.23 -5.41 7.59
CA VAL A 92 -0.28 -4.48 6.60
C VAL A 92 -1.36 -5.16 5.77
N ARG A 93 -2.47 -4.45 5.58
CA ARG A 93 -3.49 -4.81 4.60
C ARG A 93 -3.39 -3.82 3.45
N VAL A 94 -3.21 -4.33 2.25
CA VAL A 94 -3.15 -3.53 1.04
C VAL A 94 -4.36 -3.86 0.18
N ARG A 95 -5.22 -2.88 -0.03
CA ARG A 95 -6.31 -2.98 -1.00
C ARG A 95 -5.97 -2.09 -2.17
N LEU A 96 -5.73 -2.70 -3.32
CA LEU A 96 -5.41 -1.98 -4.56
C LEU A 96 -6.60 -2.04 -5.48
N THR A 97 -7.06 -0.87 -5.92
CA THR A 97 -8.18 -0.75 -6.86
C THR A 97 -7.71 -0.10 -8.15
N LYS A 98 -8.11 -0.69 -9.27
CA LYS A 98 -7.90 -0.15 -10.61
C LYS A 98 -9.26 0.33 -11.14
N PRO A 99 -9.57 1.62 -11.00
CA PRO A 99 -10.89 2.15 -11.37
C PRO A 99 -11.13 2.00 -12.86
N GLY A 100 -12.35 1.68 -13.24
CA GLY A 100 -12.77 1.65 -14.63
C GLY A 100 -12.13 0.57 -15.50
N ALA A 101 -11.46 -0.40 -14.90
CA ALA A 101 -10.77 -1.46 -15.66
C ALA A 101 -11.73 -2.44 -16.32
N VAL A 102 -12.93 -2.57 -15.77
CA VAL A 102 -13.97 -3.48 -16.29
C VAL A 102 -15.23 -2.67 -16.52
N PRO A 103 -15.86 -2.78 -17.69
CA PRO A 103 -17.15 -2.11 -17.95
C PRO A 103 -18.18 -2.51 -16.91
N ASN A 104 -19.00 -1.57 -16.49
CA ASN A 104 -20.07 -1.75 -15.50
C ASN A 104 -19.61 -1.99 -14.07
N ALA A 105 -18.29 -1.99 -13.80
CA ALA A 105 -17.74 -2.03 -12.45
C ALA A 105 -17.11 -0.68 -12.12
N ALA A 106 -17.27 -0.22 -10.89
CA ALA A 106 -16.60 0.99 -10.43
C ALA A 106 -15.07 0.79 -10.39
N GLY A 107 -14.65 -0.42 -10.10
CA GLY A 107 -13.23 -0.76 -10.09
C GLY A 107 -13.06 -2.25 -9.84
N VAL A 108 -11.85 -2.72 -10.09
CA VAL A 108 -11.43 -4.09 -9.77
C VAL A 108 -10.10 -4.02 -9.07
N GLY A 109 -9.77 -5.06 -8.34
CA GLY A 109 -8.49 -5.06 -7.66
C GLY A 109 -8.30 -6.27 -6.78
N VAL A 110 -7.35 -6.15 -5.86
CA VAL A 110 -7.02 -7.21 -4.91
C VAL A 110 -6.88 -6.60 -3.52
N GLU A 111 -7.10 -7.43 -2.53
CA GLU A 111 -6.83 -7.08 -1.14
C GLU A 111 -6.03 -8.21 -0.53
N ILE A 112 -4.89 -7.88 0.04
CA ILE A 112 -4.01 -8.85 0.69
C ILE A 112 -3.67 -8.38 2.09
N GLU A 113 -3.33 -9.33 2.95
CA GLU A 113 -2.85 -9.04 4.30
C GLU A 113 -1.55 -9.81 4.53
N ARG A 114 -0.54 -9.10 5.04
CA ARG A 114 0.77 -9.69 5.33
C ARG A 114 1.22 -9.27 6.71
N PHE A 115 2.04 -10.11 7.34
CA PHE A 115 2.47 -9.91 8.73
C PHE A 115 3.97 -9.78 8.78
N ALA A 116 4.44 -8.95 9.71
CA ALA A 116 5.87 -8.82 9.97
C ALA A 116 6.41 -10.15 10.53
N ARG A 117 7.66 -10.46 10.17
CA ARG A 117 8.32 -11.65 10.71
C ARG A 117 8.69 -11.41 12.17
N ALA A 118 8.49 -12.45 12.98
CA ALA A 118 8.81 -12.37 14.39
C ALA A 118 10.32 -12.49 14.59
N ASN A 119 10.91 -11.59 15.42
CA ASN A 119 12.27 -11.70 15.97
C ASN A 119 13.35 -12.04 14.96
N GLY A 120 13.29 -11.49 13.76
CA GLY A 120 14.31 -11.71 12.76
C GLY A 120 14.35 -13.10 12.17
N VAL A 121 13.36 -13.94 12.43
CA VAL A 121 13.23 -15.23 11.78
C VAL A 121 12.86 -15.00 10.31
N SER A 122 13.68 -15.53 9.47
CA SER A 122 13.51 -15.40 8.02
C SER A 122 12.63 -16.47 7.45
#